data_20474b26c3495ef5eb70ad60786a81c7
#
_entry.id   20474b26c3495ef5eb70ad60786a81c7
#
_cell.length_a   1.000
_cell.length_b   1.000
_cell.length_c   1.000
_cell.angle_alpha   90.00
_cell.angle_beta   90.00
_cell.angle_gamma   90.00
#
_symmetry.space_group_name_H-M   'P 1'
#
loop_
_entity.id
_entity.type
_entity.pdbx_description
1 polymer ?
#
loop_
_entity_poly.entity_id
_entity_poly.type
_entity_poly.pdbx_seq_one_letter_code
_entity_poly.pdbx_strand_id
1 'polypeptide(L)'
;AKLQQAGVRFCISTGDSGPEVRNLAQYAGMAAAFGLSKADALKSVTLYPAQIMNVADRLGSIETGKMANLVVTDGDLLEIRSRIKYLLIDGRLVALTSRHTELNEAFKNRK
;
A
#
# COMPACT_ATOMS: atom_id res chain seq x y z
N ALA A 1 7.86 7.23 14.10
CA ALA A 1 9.20 7.69 14.48
C ALA A 1 9.64 7.13 15.84
N LYS A 2 8.92 7.39 16.96
CA LYS A 2 9.33 6.96 18.32
C LYS A 2 9.49 5.43 18.44
N LEU A 3 8.58 4.64 17.89
CA LEU A 3 8.68 3.16 17.91
C LEU A 3 9.90 2.67 17.13
N GLN A 4 10.17 3.27 15.95
CA GLN A 4 11.34 2.96 15.15
C GLN A 4 12.63 3.27 15.90
N GLN A 5 12.73 4.46 16.52
CA GLN A 5 13.90 4.87 17.31
C GLN A 5 14.13 3.94 18.50
N ALA A 6 13.07 3.39 19.09
CA ALA A 6 13.15 2.42 20.18
C ALA A 6 13.43 0.97 19.70
N GLY A 7 13.63 0.74 18.40
CA GLY A 7 13.87 -0.60 17.85
C GLY A 7 12.65 -1.53 17.89
N VAL A 8 11.46 -1.00 18.12
CA VAL A 8 10.23 -1.78 18.19
C VAL A 8 9.78 -2.15 16.78
N ARG A 9 9.50 -3.42 16.53
CA ARG A 9 8.87 -3.87 15.29
C ARG A 9 7.41 -3.43 15.26
N PHE A 10 6.99 -2.80 14.19
CA PHE A 10 5.63 -2.32 14.01
C PHE A 10 5.21 -2.40 12.54
N CYS A 11 3.91 -2.43 12.29
CA CYS A 11 3.33 -2.16 10.97
C CYS A 11 2.19 -1.17 11.12
N ILE A 12 1.79 -0.56 10.02
CA ILE A 12 0.60 0.30 9.95
C ILE A 12 -0.52 -0.53 9.33
N SER A 13 -1.68 -0.50 9.96
CA SER A 13 -2.88 -1.19 9.50
C SER A 13 -4.09 -0.26 9.65
N THR A 14 -5.16 -0.58 8.97
CA THR A 14 -6.44 0.12 9.06
C THR A 14 -7.38 -0.52 10.09
N GLY A 15 -6.89 -1.49 10.88
CA GLY A 15 -7.71 -2.27 11.80
C GLY A 15 -8.79 -3.07 11.07
N ASP A 16 -9.93 -3.27 11.70
CA ASP A 16 -11.05 -4.05 11.15
C ASP A 16 -11.97 -3.26 10.22
N SER A 17 -11.62 -2.01 9.90
CA SER A 17 -12.43 -1.14 9.04
C SER A 17 -12.18 -1.44 7.56
N GLY A 18 -13.02 -2.27 6.95
CA GLY A 18 -12.96 -2.59 5.52
C GLY A 18 -12.95 -1.35 4.61
N PRO A 19 -13.78 -0.32 4.83
CA PRO A 19 -13.75 0.92 4.03
C PRO A 19 -12.44 1.69 4.11
N GLU A 20 -11.70 1.59 5.22
CA GLU A 20 -10.46 2.32 5.46
C GLU A 20 -9.24 1.71 4.75
N VAL A 21 -9.32 0.47 4.26
CA VAL A 21 -8.21 -0.23 3.57
C VAL A 21 -7.66 0.62 2.41
N ARG A 22 -8.50 1.35 1.70
CA ARG A 22 -8.10 2.27 0.62
C ARG A 22 -7.17 3.40 1.08
N ASN A 23 -7.16 3.73 2.38
CA ASN A 23 -6.39 4.83 2.97
C ASN A 23 -5.05 4.37 3.53
N LEU A 24 -4.68 3.09 3.41
CA LEU A 24 -3.48 2.52 4.04
C LEU A 24 -2.19 3.26 3.63
N ALA A 25 -2.02 3.57 2.35
CA ALA A 25 -0.86 4.29 1.85
C ALA A 25 -0.79 5.72 2.42
N GLN A 26 -1.94 6.39 2.58
CA GLN A 26 -2.04 7.72 3.17
C GLN A 26 -1.69 7.71 4.66
N TYR A 27 -2.05 6.67 5.41
CA TYR A 27 -1.64 6.53 6.82
C TYR A 27 -0.13 6.38 6.95
N ALA A 28 0.51 5.63 6.05
CA ALA A 28 1.97 5.56 5.99
C ALA A 28 2.59 6.91 5.61
N GLY A 29 2.00 7.63 4.66
CA GLY A 29 2.40 8.99 4.27
C GLY A 29 2.29 9.98 5.44
N MET A 30 1.21 9.92 6.22
CA MET A 30 1.06 10.72 7.45
C MET A 30 2.15 10.39 8.47
N ALA A 31 2.47 9.10 8.69
CA ALA A 31 3.54 8.72 9.58
C ALA A 31 4.90 9.30 9.13
N ALA A 32 5.14 9.38 7.82
CA ALA A 32 6.32 10.05 7.26
C ALA A 32 6.31 11.56 7.54
N ALA A 33 5.17 12.23 7.39
CA ALA A 33 5.01 13.65 7.69
C ALA A 33 5.29 13.97 9.17
N PHE A 34 5.05 13.01 10.06
CA PHE A 34 5.33 13.11 11.50
C PHE A 34 6.68 12.49 11.92
N GLY A 35 7.63 12.40 10.99
CA GLY A 35 9.04 12.13 11.26
C GLY A 35 9.48 10.66 11.13
N LEU A 36 8.63 9.77 10.61
CA LEU A 36 9.09 8.46 10.15
C LEU A 36 9.80 8.63 8.80
N SER A 37 10.92 7.93 8.56
CA SER A 37 11.55 8.00 7.23
C SER A 37 10.59 7.49 6.16
N LYS A 38 10.62 8.07 4.94
CA LYS A 38 9.79 7.59 3.81
C LYS A 38 10.03 6.10 3.52
N ALA A 39 11.27 5.64 3.63
CA ALA A 39 11.61 4.25 3.45
C ALA A 39 10.94 3.35 4.50
N ASP A 40 10.95 3.75 5.77
CA ASP A 40 10.30 2.97 6.84
C ASP A 40 8.77 3.10 6.79
N ALA A 41 8.24 4.24 6.36
CA ALA A 41 6.82 4.39 6.11
C ALA A 41 6.33 3.41 5.02
N LEU A 42 7.07 3.28 3.92
CA LEU A 42 6.76 2.29 2.89
C LEU A 42 6.90 0.86 3.42
N LYS A 43 8.00 0.56 4.12
CA LYS A 43 8.22 -0.77 4.73
C LYS A 43 7.14 -1.12 5.76
N SER A 44 6.59 -0.14 6.47
CA SER A 44 5.56 -0.37 7.49
C SER A 44 4.24 -0.92 6.93
N VAL A 45 4.01 -0.78 5.65
CA VAL A 45 2.84 -1.33 4.93
C VAL A 45 3.19 -2.43 3.93
N THR A 46 4.47 -2.82 3.85
CA THR A 46 4.96 -3.86 2.93
C THR A 46 5.80 -4.91 3.63
N LEU A 47 7.08 -4.65 3.85
CA LEU A 47 8.04 -5.61 4.39
C LEU A 47 7.81 -5.89 5.88
N TYR A 48 7.53 -4.88 6.69
CA TYR A 48 7.38 -5.07 8.14
C TYR A 48 6.18 -5.95 8.50
N PRO A 49 4.96 -5.76 7.92
CA PRO A 49 3.89 -6.72 8.13
C PRO A 49 4.23 -8.12 7.65
N ALA A 50 4.95 -8.28 6.53
CA ALA A 50 5.39 -9.58 6.06
C ALA A 50 6.35 -10.27 7.04
N GLN A 51 7.25 -9.50 7.68
CA GLN A 51 8.15 -10.00 8.74
C GLN A 51 7.38 -10.38 10.01
N ILE A 52 6.42 -9.56 10.43
CA ILE A 52 5.59 -9.82 11.62
C ILE A 52 4.75 -11.08 11.42
N MET A 53 4.21 -11.28 10.21
CA MET A 53 3.39 -12.44 9.85
C MET A 53 4.23 -13.67 9.44
N ASN A 54 5.56 -13.56 9.49
CA ASN A 54 6.51 -14.63 9.12
C ASN A 54 6.33 -15.14 7.69
N VAL A 55 6.06 -14.24 6.74
CA VAL A 55 5.93 -14.53 5.29
C VAL A 55 6.87 -13.69 4.42
N ALA A 56 7.90 -13.09 5.04
CA ALA A 56 8.84 -12.21 4.35
C ALA A 56 9.77 -12.94 3.36
N ASP A 57 9.85 -14.26 3.43
CA ASP A 57 10.48 -15.13 2.43
C ASP A 57 9.76 -15.10 1.07
N ARG A 58 8.47 -14.80 1.07
CA ARG A 58 7.60 -14.82 -0.12
C ARG A 58 7.02 -13.47 -0.52
N LEU A 59 6.89 -12.52 0.43
CA LEU A 59 6.16 -11.27 0.27
C LEU A 59 6.90 -10.09 0.91
N GLY A 60 6.44 -8.87 0.59
CA GLY A 60 6.80 -7.63 1.29
C GLY A 60 7.99 -6.87 0.70
N SER A 61 8.76 -7.46 -0.20
CA SER A 61 9.86 -6.81 -0.94
C SER A 61 9.94 -7.32 -2.37
N ILE A 62 10.62 -6.57 -3.23
CA ILE A 62 10.85 -6.94 -4.62
C ILE A 62 12.21 -7.64 -4.70
N GLU A 63 12.17 -8.96 -4.72
CA GLU A 63 13.36 -9.81 -4.78
C GLU A 63 13.08 -11.04 -5.64
N THR A 64 14.11 -11.58 -6.28
CA THR A 64 14.02 -12.81 -7.07
C THR A 64 13.49 -13.97 -6.21
N GLY A 65 12.51 -14.69 -6.71
CA GLY A 65 11.90 -15.84 -6.03
C GLY A 65 10.69 -15.50 -5.15
N LYS A 66 10.39 -14.21 -4.95
CA LYS A 66 9.17 -13.81 -4.23
C LYS A 66 7.97 -13.68 -5.17
N MET A 67 6.78 -13.78 -4.60
CA MET A 67 5.52 -13.58 -5.33
C MET A 67 5.45 -12.17 -5.90
N ALA A 68 5.12 -12.06 -7.17
CA ALA A 68 5.01 -10.78 -7.87
C ALA A 68 3.67 -10.07 -7.56
N ASN A 69 3.47 -9.68 -6.29
CA ASN A 69 2.42 -8.79 -5.85
C ASN A 69 2.96 -7.36 -5.91
N LEU A 70 2.73 -6.68 -7.03
CA LEU A 70 3.38 -5.42 -7.36
C LEU A 70 2.37 -4.32 -7.67
N VAL A 71 2.67 -3.13 -7.20
CA VAL A 71 1.95 -1.90 -7.57
C VAL A 71 2.92 -0.99 -8.31
N VAL A 72 2.54 -0.54 -9.50
CA VAL A 72 3.29 0.45 -10.28
C VAL A 72 2.53 1.77 -10.25
N THR A 73 3.23 2.84 -9.87
CA THR A 73 2.66 4.19 -9.75
C THR A 73 3.41 5.18 -10.64
N ASP A 74 2.79 6.32 -10.92
CA ASP A 74 3.42 7.43 -11.64
C ASP A 74 4.16 8.42 -10.72
N GLY A 75 4.25 8.10 -9.42
CA GLY A 75 4.91 8.91 -8.41
C GLY A 75 5.11 8.12 -7.11
N ASP A 76 5.40 8.83 -6.02
CA ASP A 76 5.55 8.23 -4.69
C ASP A 76 4.20 7.65 -4.22
N LEU A 77 4.16 6.36 -3.90
CA LEU A 77 2.94 5.69 -3.42
C LEU A 77 2.34 6.33 -2.16
N LEU A 78 3.16 6.98 -1.35
CA LEU A 78 2.74 7.64 -0.11
C LEU A 78 2.10 9.02 -0.36
N GLU A 79 2.17 9.52 -1.58
CA GLU A 79 1.58 10.79 -1.98
C GLU A 79 0.18 10.59 -2.57
N ILE A 80 -0.80 11.34 -2.06
CA ILE A 80 -2.21 11.23 -2.48
C ILE A 80 -2.43 11.53 -3.98
N ARG A 81 -1.51 12.26 -4.61
CA ARG A 81 -1.58 12.61 -6.03
C ARG A 81 -1.11 11.50 -6.96
N SER A 82 -0.35 10.53 -6.44
CA SER A 82 0.18 9.43 -7.24
C SER A 82 -0.93 8.48 -7.68
N ARG A 83 -0.89 8.09 -8.94
CA ARG A 83 -1.88 7.20 -9.54
C ARG A 83 -1.30 5.82 -9.73
N ILE A 84 -2.07 4.80 -9.40
CA ILE A 84 -1.73 3.42 -9.71
C ILE A 84 -1.88 3.24 -11.22
N LYS A 85 -0.83 2.76 -11.88
CA LYS A 85 -0.81 2.45 -13.32
C LYS A 85 -1.04 0.97 -13.57
N TYR A 86 -0.41 0.11 -12.77
CA TYR A 86 -0.56 -1.33 -12.87
C TYR A 86 -0.63 -1.95 -11.48
N LEU A 87 -1.42 -2.98 -11.37
CA LEU A 87 -1.50 -3.86 -10.21
C LEU A 87 -1.28 -5.29 -10.70
N LEU A 88 -0.30 -5.97 -10.11
CA LEU A 88 -0.05 -7.38 -10.36
C LEU A 88 -0.29 -8.16 -9.06
N ILE A 89 -0.98 -9.27 -9.16
CA ILE A 89 -1.17 -10.25 -8.08
C ILE A 89 -0.69 -11.59 -8.61
N ASP A 90 0.30 -12.17 -7.94
CA ASP A 90 0.97 -13.41 -8.36
C ASP A 90 1.43 -13.36 -9.82
N GLY A 91 2.01 -12.21 -10.22
CA GLY A 91 2.50 -11.95 -11.57
C GLY A 91 1.41 -11.68 -12.63
N ARG A 92 0.13 -11.75 -12.26
CA ARG A 92 -1.00 -11.50 -13.17
C ARG A 92 -1.48 -10.07 -13.08
N LEU A 93 -1.65 -9.43 -14.21
CA LEU A 93 -2.20 -8.08 -14.28
C LEU A 93 -3.68 -8.08 -13.85
N VAL A 94 -4.01 -7.21 -12.91
CA VAL A 94 -5.38 -7.03 -12.39
C VAL A 94 -5.96 -5.75 -12.92
N ALA A 95 -7.20 -5.77 -13.38
CA ALA A 95 -7.91 -4.58 -13.83
C ALA A 95 -8.13 -3.60 -12.67
N LEU A 96 -7.80 -2.32 -12.89
CA LEU A 96 -7.97 -1.25 -11.92
C LEU A 96 -9.43 -0.73 -11.93
N THR A 97 -10.38 -1.63 -11.75
CA THR A 97 -11.80 -1.31 -11.69
C THR A 97 -12.36 -1.53 -10.29
N SER A 98 -13.35 -0.77 -9.93
CA SER A 98 -14.08 -0.90 -8.68
C SER A 98 -15.55 -0.53 -8.92
N ARG A 99 -16.44 -0.93 -8.02
CA ARG A 99 -17.83 -0.51 -8.07
C ARG A 99 -17.98 1.02 -8.16
N HIS A 100 -17.07 1.78 -7.54
CA HIS A 100 -17.11 3.25 -7.62
C HIS A 100 -16.74 3.76 -9.01
N THR A 101 -15.74 3.17 -9.68
CA THR A 101 -15.39 3.55 -11.06
C THR A 101 -16.50 3.19 -12.03
N GLU A 102 -17.12 2.02 -11.88
CA GLU A 102 -18.25 1.58 -12.69
C GLU A 102 -19.47 2.50 -12.51
N LEU A 103 -19.82 2.83 -11.28
CA LEU A 103 -20.88 3.79 -10.98
C LEU A 103 -20.58 5.18 -11.55
N ASN A 104 -19.34 5.66 -11.40
CA ASN A 104 -18.93 6.94 -11.95
C ASN A 104 -19.10 6.96 -13.47
N GLU A 105 -18.66 5.93 -14.19
CA GLU A 105 -18.86 5.84 -15.66
C GLU A 105 -20.35 5.73 -16.03
N ALA A 106 -21.14 4.98 -15.27
CA ALA A 106 -22.59 4.85 -15.52
C ALA A 106 -23.36 6.18 -15.34
N PHE A 107 -22.93 7.03 -14.41
CA PHE A 107 -23.67 8.25 -14.06
C PHE A 107 -23.01 9.56 -14.53
N LYS A 108 -21.79 9.53 -14.99
CA LYS A 108 -20.99 10.67 -15.45
C LYS A 108 -21.67 11.52 -16.53
N ASN A 109 -22.50 10.91 -17.37
CA ASN A 109 -23.21 11.55 -18.47
C ASN A 109 -24.72 11.77 -18.20
N ARG A 110 -25.17 11.56 -16.97
CA ARG A 110 -26.57 11.88 -16.60
C ARG A 110 -26.75 13.41 -16.58
N LYS A 111 -27.59 13.90 -17.52
CA LYS A 111 -28.11 15.27 -17.51
C LYS A 111 -29.25 15.35 -16.52
#